data_2846df787ddc8cea67e77870894de395
#
_entry.id   2846df787ddc8cea67e77870894de395
#
_cell.length_a   1.000
_cell.length_b   1.000
_cell.length_c   1.000
_cell.angle_alpha   90.00
_cell.angle_beta   90.00
_cell.angle_gamma   90.00
#
_symmetry.space_group_name_H-M   'P 1'
#
loop_
_entity.id
_entity.type
_entity.pdbx_description
1 polymer ?
#
loop_
_entity_poly.entity_id
_entity_poly.type
_entity_poly.pdbx_seq_one_letter_code
_entity_poly.pdbx_strand_id
1 'polypeptide(L)'
;MLTEVQPATQKFPGRFGELVQFPLQRIHIELTNVCNFDCTFCPKQEMTRHYEYMDFERVCGIIDEIAEYKMAEKITFHVMGEPFMHPRFFEILEHAAERGVKTGITTNGTYLDEEMGIKLEKVTASQVNISLQTPDEESFKTRKS
;
A
#
# COMPACT_ATOMS: atom_id res chain seq x y z
N MET A 1 12.48 31.90 -11.05
CA MET A 1 11.51 32.23 -9.98
C MET A 1 10.57 31.05 -9.85
N LEU A 2 10.86 30.19 -8.89
CA LEU A 2 9.97 29.03 -8.58
C LEU A 2 8.87 29.59 -7.68
N THR A 3 7.63 29.63 -8.17
CA THR A 3 6.47 29.98 -7.38
C THR A 3 6.27 28.89 -6.34
N GLU A 4 6.44 29.22 -5.07
CA GLU A 4 6.03 28.38 -3.94
C GLU A 4 4.54 28.06 -4.08
N VAL A 5 4.26 26.80 -4.37
CA VAL A 5 2.89 26.29 -4.29
C VAL A 5 2.56 26.17 -2.80
N GLN A 6 1.80 27.10 -2.27
CA GLN A 6 1.28 26.97 -0.92
C GLN A 6 0.38 25.73 -0.85
N PRO A 7 0.54 24.87 0.17
CA PRO A 7 -0.33 23.72 0.34
C PRO A 7 -1.78 24.22 0.50
N ALA A 8 -2.67 23.72 -0.33
CA ALA A 8 -4.08 24.01 -0.22
C ALA A 8 -4.60 23.50 1.13
N THR A 9 -4.81 24.41 2.08
CA THR A 9 -5.48 24.10 3.34
C THR A 9 -6.94 23.83 3.05
N GLN A 10 -7.28 22.62 2.69
CA GLN A 10 -8.66 22.20 2.54
C GLN A 10 -9.29 22.09 3.94
N LYS A 11 -10.22 23.00 4.25
CA LYS A 11 -10.97 22.94 5.51
C LYS A 11 -12.06 21.89 5.37
N PHE A 12 -11.88 20.76 6.03
CA PHE A 12 -12.97 19.82 6.21
C PHE A 12 -13.96 20.37 7.24
N PRO A 13 -15.27 20.30 6.98
CA PRO A 13 -16.27 20.75 7.93
C PRO A 13 -16.28 19.82 9.15
N GLY A 14 -16.10 20.38 10.35
CA GLY A 14 -16.18 19.68 11.61
C GLY A 14 -14.89 19.64 12.42
N ARG A 15 -15.00 19.12 13.62
CA ARG A 15 -13.94 19.11 14.65
C ARG A 15 -12.64 18.40 14.22
N PHE A 16 -12.71 17.52 13.20
CA PHE A 16 -11.55 16.81 12.66
C PHE A 16 -10.68 17.68 11.74
N GLY A 17 -11.24 18.67 11.05
CA GLY A 17 -10.49 19.56 10.16
C GLY A 17 -9.50 20.49 10.88
N GLU A 18 -9.65 20.65 12.20
CA GLU A 18 -8.70 21.42 13.01
C GLU A 18 -7.51 20.57 13.50
N LEU A 19 -7.64 19.22 13.48
CA LEU A 19 -6.67 18.29 14.03
C LEU A 19 -5.80 17.59 12.96
N VAL A 20 -6.23 17.61 11.71
CA VAL A 20 -5.52 16.90 10.62
C VAL A 20 -5.03 17.92 9.60
N GLN A 21 -3.72 17.98 9.44
CA GLN A 21 -3.09 18.79 8.38
C GLN A 21 -2.85 17.95 7.13
N PHE A 22 -3.25 18.44 5.98
CA PHE A 22 -2.97 17.83 4.68
C PHE A 22 -1.83 18.55 3.96
N PRO A 23 -1.05 17.83 3.14
CA PRO A 23 -1.14 16.38 2.89
C PRO A 23 -0.67 15.56 4.09
N LEU A 24 -1.29 14.40 4.29
CA LEU A 24 -0.77 13.38 5.20
C LEU A 24 0.58 12.87 4.67
N GLN A 25 1.47 12.48 5.56
CA GLN A 25 2.72 11.86 5.12
C GLN A 25 2.48 10.56 4.35
N ARG A 26 1.43 9.81 4.74
CA ARG A 26 1.12 8.50 4.19
C ARG A 26 -0.32 8.10 4.43
N ILE A 27 -0.90 7.43 3.43
CA ILE A 27 -2.15 6.66 3.58
C ILE A 27 -1.84 5.19 3.32
N HIS A 28 -2.31 4.30 4.20
CA HIS A 28 -2.24 2.86 3.97
C HIS A 28 -3.52 2.37 3.30
N ILE A 29 -3.36 1.60 2.23
CA ILE A 29 -4.46 0.94 1.53
C ILE A 29 -4.22 -0.57 1.63
N GLU A 30 -5.16 -1.29 2.21
CA GLU A 30 -5.15 -2.75 2.23
C GLU A 30 -5.84 -3.26 0.96
N LEU A 31 -5.06 -3.73 0.00
CA LEU A 31 -5.58 -4.28 -1.26
C LEU A 31 -6.23 -5.64 -1.08
N THR A 32 -5.75 -6.39 -0.09
CA THR A 32 -6.26 -7.72 0.24
C THR A 32 -5.83 -8.11 1.64
N ASN A 33 -6.60 -8.96 2.28
CA ASN A 33 -6.21 -9.65 3.51
C ASN A 33 -5.83 -11.13 3.25
N VAL A 34 -5.78 -11.54 1.98
CA VAL A 34 -5.26 -12.85 1.57
C VAL A 34 -3.72 -12.82 1.64
N CYS A 35 -3.12 -13.84 2.21
CA CYS A 35 -1.68 -14.00 2.34
C CYS A 35 -1.29 -15.45 2.14
N ASN A 36 -0.20 -15.69 1.44
CA ASN A 36 0.38 -17.01 1.26
C ASN A 36 1.15 -17.54 2.50
N PHE A 37 1.31 -16.68 3.53
CA PHE A 37 1.79 -17.09 4.85
C PHE A 37 0.68 -17.09 5.90
N ASP A 38 0.87 -17.95 6.91
CA ASP A 38 0.03 -18.04 8.10
C ASP A 38 0.86 -17.88 9.37
N CYS A 39 1.60 -16.76 9.44
CA CYS A 39 2.56 -16.48 10.49
C CYS A 39 1.92 -16.51 11.89
N THR A 40 2.54 -17.20 12.83
CA THR A 40 2.03 -17.32 14.22
C THR A 40 1.97 -16.00 14.97
N PHE A 41 2.73 -15.00 14.53
CA PHE A 41 2.78 -13.65 15.11
C PHE A 41 1.85 -12.66 14.40
N CYS A 42 1.12 -13.10 13.37
CA CYS A 42 0.20 -12.25 12.62
C CYS A 42 -1.22 -12.37 13.17
N PRO A 43 -1.93 -11.27 13.44
CA PRO A 43 -3.30 -11.31 13.94
C PRO A 43 -4.33 -11.78 12.90
N LYS A 44 -3.89 -12.21 11.72
CA LYS A 44 -4.75 -12.72 10.65
C LYS A 44 -5.70 -13.82 11.11
N GLN A 45 -5.25 -14.69 12.04
CA GLN A 45 -6.07 -15.79 12.58
C GLN A 45 -7.24 -15.31 13.45
N GLU A 46 -7.14 -14.08 13.97
CA GLU A 46 -8.18 -13.47 14.81
C GLU A 46 -9.16 -12.60 14.01
N MET A 47 -8.94 -12.48 12.69
CA MET A 47 -9.82 -11.69 11.84
C MET A 47 -11.19 -12.36 11.70
N THR A 48 -12.23 -11.56 11.86
CA THR A 48 -13.63 -11.99 11.69
C THR A 48 -14.21 -11.68 10.30
N ARG A 49 -13.50 -10.83 9.51
CA ARG A 49 -13.91 -10.51 8.13
C ARG A 49 -13.45 -11.58 7.15
N HIS A 50 -14.19 -11.73 6.05
CA HIS A 50 -13.83 -12.67 4.99
C HIS A 50 -12.49 -12.32 4.32
N TYR A 51 -11.84 -13.33 3.73
CA TYR A 51 -10.66 -13.13 2.88
C TYR A 51 -11.12 -12.63 1.51
N GLU A 52 -10.66 -11.44 1.14
CA GLU A 52 -11.12 -10.75 -0.06
C GLU A 52 -10.00 -9.93 -0.70
N TYR A 53 -10.24 -9.59 -1.96
CA TYR A 53 -9.48 -8.60 -2.70
C TYR A 53 -10.33 -7.35 -2.84
N MET A 54 -9.74 -6.17 -2.64
CA MET A 54 -10.45 -4.92 -2.90
C MET A 54 -10.74 -4.83 -4.40
N ASP A 55 -11.93 -4.44 -4.75
CA ASP A 55 -12.33 -4.24 -6.14
C ASP A 55 -11.41 -3.20 -6.81
N PHE A 56 -10.98 -3.49 -8.04
CA PHE A 56 -10.03 -2.66 -8.77
C PHE A 56 -10.53 -1.23 -8.99
N GLU A 57 -11.78 -1.08 -9.41
CA GLU A 57 -12.37 0.24 -9.68
C GLU A 57 -12.46 1.06 -8.38
N ARG A 58 -12.72 0.39 -7.26
CA ARG A 58 -12.70 1.03 -5.95
C ARG A 58 -11.30 1.51 -5.57
N VAL A 59 -10.27 0.70 -5.79
CA VAL A 59 -8.87 1.12 -5.53
C VAL A 59 -8.51 2.32 -6.38
N CYS A 60 -8.80 2.27 -7.67
CA CYS A 60 -8.55 3.37 -8.60
C CYS A 60 -9.28 4.64 -8.18
N GLY A 61 -10.56 4.55 -7.78
CA GLY A 61 -11.32 5.68 -7.29
C GLY A 61 -10.69 6.33 -6.03
N ILE A 62 -10.21 5.52 -5.09
CA ILE A 62 -9.49 6.03 -3.91
C ILE A 62 -8.19 6.74 -4.32
N ILE A 63 -7.42 6.17 -5.25
CA ILE A 63 -6.19 6.78 -5.77
C ILE A 63 -6.49 8.12 -6.46
N ASP A 64 -7.56 8.17 -7.25
CA ASP A 64 -8.00 9.38 -7.93
C ASP A 64 -8.35 10.51 -6.95
N GLU A 65 -9.10 10.20 -5.90
CA GLU A 65 -9.42 11.17 -4.84
C GLU A 65 -8.15 11.65 -4.11
N ILE A 66 -7.24 10.73 -3.78
CA ILE A 66 -5.97 11.10 -3.13
C ILE A 66 -5.16 12.06 -4.02
N ALA A 67 -5.11 11.80 -5.33
CA ALA A 67 -4.41 12.64 -6.30
C ALA A 67 -5.10 14.02 -6.45
N GLU A 68 -6.41 14.03 -6.68
CA GLU A 68 -7.20 15.24 -6.91
C GLU A 68 -7.14 16.21 -5.72
N TYR A 69 -7.35 15.67 -4.52
CA TYR A 69 -7.38 16.48 -3.30
C TYR A 69 -6.02 16.60 -2.60
N LYS A 70 -4.96 16.04 -3.17
CA LYS A 70 -3.60 16.04 -2.58
C LYS A 70 -3.61 15.59 -1.13
N MET A 71 -4.32 14.50 -0.85
CA MET A 71 -4.58 14.06 0.52
C MET A 71 -3.34 13.48 1.21
N ALA A 72 -2.39 12.93 0.46
CA ALA A 72 -1.17 12.35 1.01
C ALA A 72 0.03 12.56 0.10
N GLU A 73 1.23 12.54 0.69
CA GLU A 73 2.50 12.56 -0.05
C GLU A 73 2.77 11.23 -0.76
N LYS A 74 2.30 10.12 -0.17
CA LYS A 74 2.36 8.78 -0.75
C LYS A 74 1.26 7.88 -0.21
N ILE A 75 0.93 6.85 -0.98
CA ILE A 75 0.15 5.71 -0.51
C ILE A 75 1.07 4.52 -0.26
N THR A 76 0.70 3.63 0.64
CA THR A 76 1.43 2.38 0.89
C THR A 76 0.46 1.22 0.88
N PHE A 77 0.72 0.24 0.03
CA PHE A 77 -0.02 -1.01 0.00
C PHE A 77 0.51 -1.91 1.12
N HIS A 78 -0.26 -1.95 2.19
CA HIS A 78 0.12 -2.58 3.44
C HIS A 78 -1.12 -2.87 4.29
N VAL A 79 -0.95 -3.31 5.49
CA VAL A 79 -1.82 -3.67 6.61
C VAL A 79 -1.89 -5.18 6.74
N MET A 80 -2.88 -5.85 6.18
CA MET A 80 -2.99 -7.32 6.20
C MET A 80 -2.75 -7.89 4.80
N GLY A 81 -2.54 -9.20 4.74
CA GLY A 81 -2.36 -9.90 3.47
C GLY A 81 -1.00 -9.67 2.81
N GLU A 82 -0.90 -10.16 1.58
CA GLU A 82 0.26 -9.96 0.72
C GLU A 82 -0.16 -9.20 -0.55
N PRO A 83 0.28 -7.95 -0.75
CA PRO A 83 -0.18 -7.13 -1.87
C PRO A 83 0.02 -7.76 -3.24
N PHE A 84 1.09 -8.52 -3.44
CA PHE A 84 1.37 -9.21 -4.71
C PHE A 84 0.35 -10.30 -5.06
N MET A 85 -0.47 -10.74 -4.11
CA MET A 85 -1.57 -11.69 -4.38
C MET A 85 -2.78 -11.02 -5.01
N HIS A 86 -2.86 -9.67 -5.01
CA HIS A 86 -3.96 -8.99 -5.68
C HIS A 86 -3.86 -9.20 -7.20
N PRO A 87 -4.91 -9.74 -7.87
CA PRO A 87 -4.81 -10.19 -9.27
C PRO A 87 -4.48 -9.05 -10.25
N ARG A 88 -4.81 -7.81 -9.92
CA ARG A 88 -4.54 -6.63 -10.73
C ARG A 88 -3.55 -5.66 -10.09
N PHE A 89 -2.60 -6.19 -9.30
CA PHE A 89 -1.67 -5.36 -8.52
C PHE A 89 -0.85 -4.39 -9.37
N PHE A 90 -0.30 -4.86 -10.49
CA PHE A 90 0.50 -3.99 -11.36
C PHE A 90 -0.31 -2.91 -12.06
N GLU A 91 -1.54 -3.21 -12.48
CA GLU A 91 -2.44 -2.22 -13.04
C GLU A 91 -2.80 -1.11 -12.03
N ILE A 92 -2.91 -1.47 -10.74
CA ILE A 92 -3.09 -0.49 -9.66
C ILE A 92 -1.85 0.41 -9.52
N LEU A 93 -0.64 -0.15 -9.61
CA LEU A 93 0.60 0.62 -9.56
C LEU A 93 0.74 1.56 -10.78
N GLU A 94 0.41 1.07 -11.97
CA GLU A 94 0.39 1.85 -13.19
C GLU A 94 -0.59 3.02 -13.07
N HIS A 95 -1.81 2.76 -12.62
CA HIS A 95 -2.81 3.80 -12.39
C HIS A 95 -2.30 4.86 -11.39
N ALA A 96 -1.71 4.44 -10.28
CA ALA A 96 -1.15 5.38 -9.30
C ALA A 96 -0.02 6.24 -9.91
N ALA A 97 0.85 5.64 -10.74
CA ALA A 97 1.91 6.36 -11.44
C ALA A 97 1.35 7.38 -12.44
N GLU A 98 0.33 7.02 -13.23
CA GLU A 98 -0.37 7.91 -14.16
C GLU A 98 -1.00 9.11 -13.44
N ARG A 99 -1.52 8.90 -12.22
CA ARG A 99 -2.08 9.96 -11.37
C ARG A 99 -1.02 10.76 -10.61
N GLY A 100 0.26 10.42 -10.76
CA GLY A 100 1.37 11.09 -10.07
C GLY A 100 1.44 10.81 -8.57
N VAL A 101 0.80 9.73 -8.10
CA VAL A 101 0.79 9.32 -6.69
C VAL A 101 1.96 8.39 -6.42
N LYS A 102 2.82 8.77 -5.48
CA LYS A 102 3.93 7.91 -5.04
C LYS A 102 3.41 6.69 -4.31
N THR A 103 3.97 5.52 -4.64
CA THR A 103 3.56 4.25 -4.04
C THR A 103 4.66 3.61 -3.22
N GLY A 104 4.30 3.02 -2.10
CA GLY A 104 5.14 2.12 -1.32
C GLY A 104 4.47 0.75 -1.20
N ILE A 105 5.28 -0.29 -1.15
CA ILE A 105 4.81 -1.67 -1.04
C ILE A 105 5.45 -2.29 0.20
N THR A 106 4.68 -2.99 1.01
CA THR A 106 5.21 -3.83 2.08
C THR A 106 4.83 -5.27 1.80
N THR A 107 5.82 -6.12 1.61
CA THR A 107 5.67 -7.51 1.18
C THR A 107 6.41 -8.47 2.10
N ASN A 108 5.98 -9.71 2.15
CA ASN A 108 6.71 -10.79 2.82
C ASN A 108 7.93 -11.29 2.01
N GLY A 109 8.08 -10.85 0.75
CA GLY A 109 9.22 -11.11 -0.10
C GLY A 109 9.15 -12.38 -0.95
N THR A 110 8.14 -13.25 -0.77
CA THR A 110 8.07 -14.55 -1.49
C THR A 110 7.92 -14.43 -2.99
N TYR A 111 7.37 -13.32 -3.46
CA TYR A 111 7.16 -13.06 -4.89
C TYR A 111 8.28 -12.23 -5.53
N LEU A 112 9.29 -11.85 -4.74
CA LEU A 112 10.40 -11.04 -5.25
C LEU A 112 11.45 -11.92 -5.91
N ASP A 113 11.41 -11.97 -7.22
CA ASP A 113 12.44 -12.52 -8.08
C ASP A 113 12.94 -11.44 -9.07
N GLU A 114 13.83 -11.82 -9.99
CA GLU A 114 14.37 -10.90 -10.99
C GLU A 114 13.29 -10.33 -11.91
N GLU A 115 12.32 -11.16 -12.34
CA GLU A 115 11.21 -10.74 -13.21
C GLU A 115 10.33 -9.72 -12.49
N MET A 116 10.02 -9.99 -11.23
CA MET A 116 9.23 -9.09 -10.38
C MET A 116 9.96 -7.76 -10.16
N GLY A 117 11.27 -7.80 -9.94
CA GLY A 117 12.10 -6.61 -9.82
C GLY A 117 12.03 -5.71 -11.06
N ILE A 118 12.13 -6.30 -12.25
CA ILE A 118 12.01 -5.59 -13.54
C ILE A 118 10.61 -4.98 -13.70
N LYS A 119 9.54 -5.70 -13.30
CA LYS A 119 8.18 -5.17 -13.37
C LYS A 119 7.98 -3.98 -12.42
N LEU A 120 8.51 -4.06 -11.21
CA LEU A 120 8.43 -2.97 -10.23
C LEU A 120 9.19 -1.71 -10.67
N GLU A 121 10.32 -1.87 -11.33
CA GLU A 121 11.08 -0.75 -11.90
C GLU A 121 10.28 -0.04 -12.98
N LYS A 122 9.59 -0.78 -13.86
CA LYS A 122 8.77 -0.21 -14.94
C LYS A 122 7.61 0.65 -14.44
N VAL A 123 6.98 0.26 -13.34
CA VAL A 123 5.86 0.99 -12.74
C VAL A 123 6.30 2.06 -11.74
N THR A 124 7.60 2.34 -11.65
CA THR A 124 8.17 3.37 -10.77
C THR A 124 7.70 3.30 -9.32
N ALA A 125 7.62 2.09 -8.76
CA ALA A 125 7.33 1.91 -7.34
C ALA A 125 8.36 2.68 -6.51
N SER A 126 7.90 3.62 -5.68
CA SER A 126 8.79 4.55 -4.97
C SER A 126 9.57 3.88 -3.83
N GLN A 127 9.03 2.80 -3.28
CA GLN A 127 9.62 2.09 -2.15
C GLN A 127 9.07 0.66 -2.05
N VAL A 128 9.96 -0.30 -1.85
CA VAL A 128 9.60 -1.68 -1.49
C VAL A 128 10.21 -2.01 -0.14
N ASN A 129 9.37 -2.39 0.82
CA ASN A 129 9.76 -2.83 2.15
C ASN A 129 9.56 -4.34 2.25
N ILE A 130 10.59 -5.06 2.62
CA ILE A 130 10.51 -6.50 2.85
C ILE A 130 10.36 -6.75 4.34
N SER A 131 9.27 -7.42 4.72
CA SER A 131 9.00 -7.83 6.11
C SER A 131 9.82 -9.07 6.47
N LEU A 132 11.12 -8.89 6.68
CA LEU A 132 12.02 -9.96 7.11
C LEU A 132 12.08 -10.06 8.64
N GLN A 133 11.05 -10.66 9.24
CA GLN A 133 10.94 -10.83 10.69
C GLN A 133 11.54 -12.17 11.20
N THR A 134 11.97 -13.00 10.27
CA THR A 134 12.48 -14.36 10.53
C THR A 134 13.80 -14.53 9.79
N PRO A 135 14.94 -14.08 10.38
CA PRO A 135 16.23 -13.99 9.69
C PRO A 135 16.95 -15.33 9.52
N ASP A 136 16.50 -16.39 10.16
CA ASP A 136 17.09 -17.73 10.12
C ASP A 136 16.04 -18.80 9.84
N GLU A 137 16.51 -20.01 9.49
CA GLU A 137 15.66 -21.14 9.11
C GLU A 137 14.71 -21.57 10.23
N GLU A 138 15.13 -21.50 11.47
CA GLU A 138 14.31 -21.94 12.59
C GLU A 138 13.15 -20.96 12.83
N SER A 139 13.45 -19.67 12.89
CA SER A 139 12.43 -18.64 13.02
C SER A 139 11.51 -18.57 11.81
N PHE A 140 12.02 -18.91 10.60
CA PHE A 140 11.20 -18.96 9.38
C PHE A 140 10.05 -19.97 9.47
N LYS A 141 10.22 -21.08 10.20
CA LYS A 141 9.15 -22.07 10.43
C LYS A 141 7.90 -21.47 11.08
N THR A 142 8.03 -20.32 11.77
CA THR A 142 6.89 -19.61 12.37
C THR A 142 6.01 -18.91 11.34
N ARG A 143 6.46 -18.76 10.11
CA ARG A 143 5.68 -18.15 9.02
C ARG A 143 4.61 -19.10 8.47
N LYS A 144 4.78 -20.40 8.57
CA LYS A 144 3.82 -21.40 8.09
C LYS A 144 3.32 -21.08 6.69
N SER A 145 4.02 -21.52 5.69
CA SER A 145 3.64 -21.42 4.27
C SER A 145 2.89 -22.66 3.81
#